data_ebd0385b031cac56d5bce7f18e2e881e
#
_entry.id   ebd0385b031cac56d5bce7f18e2e881e
#
_cell.length_a   1.000
_cell.length_b   1.000
_cell.length_c   1.000
_cell.angle_alpha   90.00
_cell.angle_beta   90.00
_cell.angle_gamma   90.00
#
_symmetry.space_group_name_H-M   'P 1'
#
loop_
_entity.id
_entity.type
_entity.pdbx_description
1 polymer ?
#
loop_
_entity_poly.entity_id
_entity_poly.type
_entity_poly.pdbx_seq_one_letter_code
_entity_poly.pdbx_strand_id
1 'polypeptide(L)'
;MPGYTAPVRASLDVTYACDLRCIHCRTNTGEIPVHIRRKMLSIEQLQDIMLQLDRMGTFEITLTGGEPTIRKGFWQLLDVVPKLRHSTVTLITNAAAHTREQLDRIVDSGISSVRVSMDGTRETFAAVRLMDVFDTVVENSVYLRDRVRSFKVLTTVMKTNQSNVFDLAHYLRAHDFRRQDLILVRAHGRGGRNRLLLTEEETMAIHRKVTEFKRDVPATDFDLNLNAPYLVPGERLQPFQDVVMFPYLVRDSSIAISATGDVTMSRLYSAAPLGNTKDASVQEIWSQGQQQLVQEQEEFTEDRLREIFWDFASDEAPDTPVLTSLLDRQIFEGAEVR
;
A
#
# COMPACT_ATOMS: atom_id res chain seq x y z
N MET A 1 20.52 14.78 8.74
CA MET A 1 20.32 13.66 9.71
C MET A 1 21.10 12.46 9.20
N PRO A 2 21.71 11.60 10.03
CA PRO A 2 22.30 10.37 9.52
C PRO A 2 21.17 9.54 8.87
N GLY A 3 21.35 9.18 7.59
CA GLY A 3 20.39 8.36 6.86
C GLY A 3 20.25 6.96 7.51
N TYR A 4 19.14 6.30 7.28
CA TYR A 4 18.95 4.92 7.72
C TYR A 4 19.95 3.99 6.99
N THR A 5 20.59 3.09 7.71
CA THR A 5 21.48 2.09 7.12
C THR A 5 20.73 1.04 6.29
N ALA A 6 19.41 0.91 6.53
CA ALA A 6 18.51 0.02 5.81
C ALA A 6 17.10 0.63 5.73
N PRO A 7 16.28 0.24 4.76
CA PRO A 7 14.88 0.58 4.78
C PRO A 7 14.19 -0.09 5.97
N VAL A 8 13.39 0.66 6.72
CA VAL A 8 12.58 0.10 7.81
C VAL A 8 11.53 -0.88 7.25
N ARG A 9 10.97 -0.54 6.08
CA ARG A 9 9.98 -1.36 5.39
C ARG A 9 10.33 -1.52 3.93
N ALA A 10 10.12 -2.72 3.41
CA ALA A 10 10.22 -3.00 1.99
C ALA A 10 8.92 -3.64 1.48
N SER A 11 8.42 -3.15 0.37
CA SER A 11 7.26 -3.70 -0.32
C SER A 11 7.72 -4.37 -1.61
N LEU A 12 7.42 -5.65 -1.77
CA LEU A 12 7.86 -6.47 -2.89
C LEU A 12 6.66 -6.90 -3.72
N ASP A 13 6.57 -6.40 -4.96
CA ASP A 13 5.57 -6.85 -5.92
C ASP A 13 6.00 -8.21 -6.47
N VAL A 14 5.34 -9.27 -6.01
CA VAL A 14 5.68 -10.66 -6.39
C VAL A 14 5.33 -10.91 -7.85
N THR A 15 4.24 -10.32 -8.35
CA THR A 15 3.74 -10.53 -9.71
C THR A 15 2.86 -9.38 -10.17
N TYR A 16 2.70 -9.23 -11.48
CA TYR A 16 1.65 -8.40 -12.08
C TYR A 16 0.39 -9.19 -12.49
N ALA A 17 0.38 -10.51 -12.31
CA ALA A 17 -0.82 -11.31 -12.54
C ALA A 17 -1.81 -11.12 -11.39
N CYS A 18 -3.11 -11.13 -11.70
CA CYS A 18 -4.19 -11.10 -10.72
C CYS A 18 -5.42 -11.80 -11.31
N ASP A 19 -6.15 -12.49 -10.51
CA ASP A 19 -7.44 -13.11 -10.83
C ASP A 19 -8.60 -12.12 -10.83
N LEU A 20 -8.45 -10.95 -10.15
CA LEU A 20 -9.44 -9.88 -10.11
C LEU A 20 -9.10 -8.71 -11.06
N ARG A 21 -10.12 -7.87 -11.35
CA ARG A 21 -10.01 -6.69 -12.23
C ARG A 21 -10.52 -5.41 -11.57
N CYS A 22 -10.22 -5.23 -10.29
CA CYS A 22 -10.73 -4.12 -9.47
C CYS A 22 -10.66 -2.76 -10.18
N ILE A 23 -11.72 -1.96 -10.05
CA ILE A 23 -11.84 -0.64 -10.74
C ILE A 23 -10.79 0.38 -10.28
N HIS A 24 -10.19 0.19 -9.10
CA HIS A 24 -9.21 1.10 -8.47
C HIS A 24 -7.77 0.58 -8.55
N CYS A 25 -7.51 -0.53 -9.26
CA CYS A 25 -6.21 -1.18 -9.24
C CYS A 25 -5.07 -0.23 -9.65
N ARG A 26 -4.11 -0.05 -8.75
CA ARG A 26 -2.97 0.84 -8.93
C ARG A 26 -2.02 0.38 -10.04
N THR A 27 -1.80 -0.92 -10.17
CA THR A 27 -0.82 -1.52 -11.08
C THR A 27 -1.41 -2.00 -12.40
N ASN A 28 -2.69 -1.74 -12.68
CA ASN A 28 -3.39 -2.22 -13.89
C ASN A 28 -3.23 -3.73 -14.11
N THR A 29 -3.19 -4.52 -13.05
CA THR A 29 -2.99 -5.96 -13.13
C THR A 29 -3.96 -6.61 -14.12
N GLY A 30 -3.43 -7.59 -14.89
CA GLY A 30 -4.17 -8.26 -15.94
C GLY A 30 -4.11 -7.58 -17.31
N GLU A 31 -3.69 -6.32 -17.40
CA GLU A 31 -3.49 -5.56 -18.62
C GLU A 31 -2.00 -5.43 -18.98
N ILE A 32 -1.12 -6.04 -18.20
CA ILE A 32 0.33 -5.93 -18.37
C ILE A 32 0.79 -6.63 -19.65
N PRO A 33 1.51 -5.93 -20.53
CA PRO A 33 2.03 -6.50 -21.77
C PRO A 33 2.91 -7.73 -21.54
N VAL A 34 2.88 -8.68 -22.49
CA VAL A 34 3.66 -9.93 -22.39
C VAL A 34 5.15 -9.68 -22.20
N HIS A 35 5.71 -8.68 -22.90
CA HIS A 35 7.13 -8.36 -22.79
C HIS A 35 7.52 -7.85 -21.39
N ILE A 36 6.63 -7.16 -20.67
CA ILE A 36 6.84 -6.77 -19.27
C ILE A 36 6.77 -8.01 -18.37
N ARG A 37 5.76 -8.88 -18.59
CA ARG A 37 5.64 -10.12 -17.81
C ARG A 37 6.88 -11.01 -17.90
N ARG A 38 7.52 -11.05 -19.07
CA ARG A 38 8.78 -11.81 -19.30
C ARG A 38 9.97 -11.22 -18.53
N LYS A 39 9.91 -9.96 -18.14
CA LYS A 39 10.95 -9.28 -17.37
C LYS A 39 10.77 -9.43 -15.86
N MET A 40 9.71 -10.10 -15.38
CA MET A 40 9.53 -10.28 -13.94
C MET A 40 10.68 -11.08 -13.32
N LEU A 41 11.00 -10.74 -12.09
CA LEU A 41 12.00 -11.44 -11.28
C LEU A 41 11.63 -12.93 -11.15
N SER A 42 12.62 -13.81 -11.09
CA SER A 42 12.39 -15.23 -10.77
C SER A 42 12.05 -15.41 -9.28
N ILE A 43 11.64 -16.60 -8.88
CA ILE A 43 11.38 -16.90 -7.47
C ILE A 43 12.67 -16.83 -6.66
N GLU A 44 13.76 -17.32 -7.21
CA GLU A 44 15.09 -17.31 -6.60
C GLU A 44 15.60 -15.88 -6.40
N GLN A 45 15.37 -15.00 -7.38
CA GLN A 45 15.69 -13.57 -7.25
C GLN A 45 14.86 -12.90 -6.15
N LEU A 46 13.56 -13.21 -6.05
CA LEU A 46 12.72 -12.70 -4.96
C LEU A 46 13.17 -13.19 -3.60
N GLN A 47 13.55 -14.47 -3.47
CA GLN A 47 14.11 -15.04 -2.24
C GLN A 47 15.43 -14.35 -1.86
N ASP A 48 16.31 -14.14 -2.83
CA ASP A 48 17.59 -13.44 -2.57
C ASP A 48 17.37 -12.01 -2.13
N ILE A 49 16.44 -11.27 -2.75
CA ILE A 49 16.05 -9.92 -2.33
C ILE A 49 15.55 -9.92 -0.88
N MET A 50 14.70 -10.89 -0.48
CA MET A 50 14.23 -10.99 0.90
C MET A 50 15.38 -11.25 1.87
N LEU A 51 16.33 -12.10 1.50
CA LEU A 51 17.52 -12.35 2.31
C LEU A 51 18.46 -11.14 2.40
N GLN A 52 18.60 -10.36 1.32
CA GLN A 52 19.37 -9.10 1.33
C GLN A 52 18.72 -8.11 2.29
N LEU A 53 17.41 -7.89 2.20
CA LEU A 53 16.66 -7.01 3.09
C LEU A 53 16.79 -7.42 4.55
N ASP A 54 16.71 -8.72 4.84
CA ASP A 54 16.88 -9.26 6.18
C ASP A 54 18.29 -9.00 6.73
N ARG A 55 19.34 -9.27 5.94
CA ARG A 55 20.74 -8.97 6.33
C ARG A 55 20.98 -7.49 6.57
N MET A 56 20.29 -6.60 5.85
CA MET A 56 20.35 -5.15 6.08
C MET A 56 19.67 -4.73 7.38
N GLY A 57 18.79 -5.57 7.96
CA GLY A 57 18.01 -5.25 9.16
C GLY A 57 16.66 -4.61 8.86
N THR A 58 16.10 -4.80 7.66
CA THR A 58 14.74 -4.37 7.33
C THR A 58 13.73 -5.01 8.27
N PHE A 59 12.88 -4.19 8.89
CA PHE A 59 11.94 -4.68 9.90
C PHE A 59 10.75 -5.43 9.29
N GLU A 60 10.15 -4.90 8.22
CA GLU A 60 8.95 -5.49 7.59
C GLU A 60 9.18 -5.66 6.07
N ILE A 61 8.98 -6.89 5.57
CA ILE A 61 8.90 -7.20 4.15
C ILE A 61 7.44 -7.52 3.81
N THR A 62 6.84 -6.71 2.93
CA THR A 62 5.46 -6.90 2.49
C THR A 62 5.44 -7.57 1.11
N LEU A 63 4.91 -8.78 1.01
CA LEU A 63 4.63 -9.47 -0.24
C LEU A 63 3.29 -9.02 -0.81
N THR A 64 3.28 -8.52 -2.04
CA THR A 64 2.10 -7.93 -2.68
C THR A 64 2.26 -7.94 -4.21
N GLY A 65 1.59 -7.05 -4.96
CA GLY A 65 1.69 -6.93 -6.42
C GLY A 65 0.32 -6.93 -7.08
N GLY A 66 0.09 -7.89 -7.99
CA GLY A 66 -1.25 -8.33 -8.38
C GLY A 66 -1.84 -9.18 -7.25
N GLU A 67 -2.07 -10.48 -7.52
CA GLU A 67 -2.32 -11.45 -6.45
C GLU A 67 -1.09 -12.35 -6.30
N PRO A 68 -0.33 -12.23 -5.20
CA PRO A 68 0.92 -12.98 -5.03
C PRO A 68 0.73 -14.50 -5.12
N THR A 69 -0.36 -14.99 -4.54
CA THR A 69 -0.63 -16.42 -4.33
C THR A 69 -0.91 -17.21 -5.61
N ILE A 70 -1.35 -16.52 -6.69
CA ILE A 70 -1.57 -17.17 -8.00
C ILE A 70 -0.28 -17.33 -8.81
N ARG A 71 0.83 -16.72 -8.34
CA ARG A 71 2.10 -16.84 -9.06
C ARG A 71 2.63 -18.27 -8.94
N LYS A 72 2.94 -18.89 -10.08
CA LYS A 72 3.67 -20.17 -10.09
C LYS A 72 4.98 -20.01 -9.31
N GLY A 73 5.20 -20.83 -8.33
CA GLY A 73 6.37 -20.79 -7.46
C GLY A 73 6.20 -19.91 -6.20
N PHE A 74 5.04 -19.27 -5.99
CA PHE A 74 4.80 -18.48 -4.76
C PHE A 74 5.04 -19.31 -3.48
N TRP A 75 4.63 -20.56 -3.48
CA TRP A 75 4.79 -21.45 -2.33
C TRP A 75 6.26 -21.74 -2.01
N GLN A 76 7.13 -21.84 -3.06
CA GLN A 76 8.58 -21.93 -2.87
C GLN A 76 9.17 -20.60 -2.37
N LEU A 77 8.58 -19.44 -2.76
CA LEU A 77 9.01 -18.17 -2.20
C LEU A 77 8.85 -18.14 -0.68
N LEU A 78 7.79 -18.73 -0.15
CA LEU A 78 7.55 -18.76 1.30
C LEU A 78 8.58 -19.62 2.06
N ASP A 79 9.29 -20.54 1.41
CA ASP A 79 10.33 -21.37 2.06
C ASP A 79 11.52 -20.55 2.59
N VAL A 80 11.63 -19.26 2.20
CA VAL A 80 12.64 -18.35 2.75
C VAL A 80 12.22 -17.71 4.07
N VAL A 81 10.92 -17.64 4.36
CA VAL A 81 10.38 -16.91 5.53
C VAL A 81 10.97 -17.42 6.85
N PRO A 82 11.04 -18.76 7.11
CA PRO A 82 11.63 -19.26 8.35
C PRO A 82 13.15 -19.02 8.49
N LYS A 83 13.82 -18.60 7.41
CA LYS A 83 15.27 -18.33 7.39
C LYS A 83 15.61 -16.87 7.74
N LEU A 84 14.61 -15.98 7.73
CA LEU A 84 14.77 -14.56 8.07
C LEU A 84 14.96 -14.44 9.60
N ARG A 85 15.88 -13.58 10.01
CA ARG A 85 16.27 -13.40 11.43
C ARG A 85 15.81 -12.05 11.99
N HIS A 86 15.70 -11.04 11.14
CA HIS A 86 15.43 -9.66 11.53
C HIS A 86 14.09 -9.18 10.99
N SER A 87 13.68 -9.70 9.84
CA SER A 87 12.50 -9.23 9.12
C SER A 87 11.26 -10.01 9.50
N THR A 88 10.15 -9.30 9.70
CA THR A 88 8.80 -9.87 9.68
C THR A 88 8.25 -9.85 8.27
N VAL A 89 7.43 -10.84 7.91
CA VAL A 89 6.80 -10.90 6.59
C VAL A 89 5.31 -10.67 6.70
N THR A 90 4.81 -9.75 5.87
CA THR A 90 3.38 -9.46 5.69
C THR A 90 2.95 -9.91 4.30
N LEU A 91 1.84 -10.62 4.20
CA LEU A 91 1.17 -10.93 2.93
C LEU A 91 -0.05 -10.03 2.73
N ILE A 92 -0.13 -9.35 1.58
CA ILE A 92 -1.36 -8.70 1.12
C ILE A 92 -1.97 -9.56 0.02
N THR A 93 -3.22 -9.99 0.22
CA THR A 93 -3.94 -10.86 -0.71
C THR A 93 -5.39 -10.41 -0.86
N ASN A 94 -6.01 -10.77 -1.99
CA ASN A 94 -7.45 -10.60 -2.18
C ASN A 94 -8.26 -11.75 -1.55
N ALA A 95 -7.61 -12.86 -1.18
CA ALA A 95 -8.19 -14.06 -0.58
C ALA A 95 -9.34 -14.72 -1.39
N ALA A 96 -9.47 -14.41 -2.69
CA ALA A 96 -10.63 -14.82 -3.51
C ALA A 96 -10.59 -16.28 -3.97
N ALA A 97 -9.39 -16.85 -4.17
CA ALA A 97 -9.23 -18.14 -4.85
C ALA A 97 -8.30 -19.11 -4.08
N HIS A 98 -8.42 -19.16 -2.74
CA HIS A 98 -7.60 -20.07 -1.95
C HIS A 98 -8.34 -21.36 -1.59
N THR A 99 -7.67 -22.49 -1.79
CA THR A 99 -8.08 -23.77 -1.19
C THR A 99 -7.69 -23.81 0.29
N ARG A 100 -8.32 -24.69 1.07
CA ARG A 100 -7.96 -24.88 2.48
C ARG A 100 -6.47 -25.22 2.65
N GLU A 101 -5.93 -26.10 1.82
CA GLU A 101 -4.52 -26.46 1.83
C GLU A 101 -3.60 -25.24 1.60
N GLN A 102 -3.99 -24.32 0.71
CA GLN A 102 -3.24 -23.09 0.47
C GLN A 102 -3.29 -22.15 1.67
N LEU A 103 -4.42 -22.05 2.35
CA LEU A 103 -4.53 -21.28 3.58
C LEU A 103 -3.66 -21.88 4.70
N ASP A 104 -3.64 -23.19 4.84
CA ASP A 104 -2.77 -23.91 5.78
C ASP A 104 -1.29 -23.58 5.49
N ARG A 105 -0.88 -23.62 4.22
CA ARG A 105 0.49 -23.25 3.83
C ARG A 105 0.85 -21.81 4.15
N ILE A 106 -0.09 -20.86 4.06
CA ILE A 106 0.14 -19.46 4.51
C ILE A 106 0.40 -19.46 6.02
N VAL A 107 -0.43 -20.14 6.80
CA VAL A 107 -0.30 -20.21 8.27
C VAL A 107 1.04 -20.84 8.65
N ASP A 108 1.39 -21.98 8.05
CA ASP A 108 2.58 -22.79 8.39
C ASP A 108 3.89 -22.15 7.90
N SER A 109 3.84 -21.21 6.96
CA SER A 109 5.03 -20.54 6.40
C SER A 109 5.77 -19.64 7.38
N GLY A 110 5.15 -19.26 8.51
CA GLY A 110 5.72 -18.32 9.47
C GLY A 110 5.48 -16.84 9.11
N ILE A 111 4.60 -16.55 8.12
CA ILE A 111 4.14 -15.18 7.85
C ILE A 111 3.61 -14.54 9.12
N SER A 112 4.12 -13.34 9.45
CA SER A 112 3.78 -12.64 10.69
C SER A 112 2.43 -11.93 10.62
N SER A 113 2.04 -11.48 9.43
CA SER A 113 0.79 -10.73 9.24
C SER A 113 0.15 -11.04 7.88
N VAL A 114 -1.18 -11.17 7.88
CA VAL A 114 -1.97 -11.24 6.65
C VAL A 114 -2.91 -10.05 6.59
N ARG A 115 -2.94 -9.40 5.44
CA ARG A 115 -3.84 -8.27 5.15
C ARG A 115 -4.73 -8.66 3.98
N VAL A 116 -6.02 -8.79 4.23
CA VAL A 116 -6.99 -9.13 3.18
C VAL A 116 -7.69 -7.88 2.70
N SER A 117 -7.80 -7.76 1.40
CA SER A 117 -8.40 -6.59 0.75
C SER A 117 -9.92 -6.75 0.61
N MET A 118 -10.70 -5.87 1.28
CA MET A 118 -12.15 -5.76 1.16
C MET A 118 -12.56 -4.29 1.02
N ASP A 119 -13.31 -3.92 -0.02
CA ASP A 119 -13.61 -2.52 -0.31
C ASP A 119 -15.08 -2.13 -0.09
N GLY A 120 -15.85 -2.95 0.62
CA GLY A 120 -17.24 -2.72 0.96
C GLY A 120 -17.95 -4.01 1.36
N THR A 121 -19.22 -3.89 1.76
CA THR A 121 -20.12 -5.03 1.92
C THR A 121 -20.44 -5.66 0.57
N ARG A 122 -21.08 -6.82 0.53
CA ARG A 122 -21.26 -7.70 -0.64
C ARG A 122 -21.45 -6.96 -1.98
N GLU A 123 -22.48 -6.11 -2.07
CA GLU A 123 -22.83 -5.45 -3.34
C GLU A 123 -21.75 -4.47 -3.79
N THR A 124 -21.27 -3.64 -2.86
CA THR A 124 -20.17 -2.70 -3.11
C THR A 124 -18.86 -3.43 -3.41
N PHE A 125 -18.58 -4.51 -2.68
CA PHE A 125 -17.42 -5.37 -2.95
C PHE A 125 -17.45 -5.92 -4.37
N ALA A 126 -18.58 -6.51 -4.80
CA ALA A 126 -18.75 -7.06 -6.14
C ALA A 126 -18.59 -5.98 -7.24
N ALA A 127 -19.17 -4.78 -7.03
CA ALA A 127 -19.04 -3.66 -7.95
C ALA A 127 -17.62 -3.13 -8.06
N VAL A 128 -16.87 -3.08 -6.96
CA VAL A 128 -15.48 -2.60 -6.92
C VAL A 128 -14.49 -3.63 -7.45
N ARG A 129 -14.68 -4.91 -7.08
CA ARG A 129 -13.77 -6.01 -7.43
C ARG A 129 -14.09 -6.64 -8.79
N LEU A 130 -15.27 -6.35 -9.35
CA LEU A 130 -15.84 -6.92 -10.58
C LEU A 130 -15.96 -8.45 -10.53
N MET A 131 -16.20 -8.98 -9.34
CA MET A 131 -16.44 -10.40 -9.08
C MET A 131 -17.21 -10.59 -7.77
N ASP A 132 -18.24 -11.40 -7.78
CA ASP A 132 -19.02 -11.76 -6.58
C ASP A 132 -18.39 -12.98 -5.88
N VAL A 133 -17.38 -12.72 -5.08
CA VAL A 133 -16.68 -13.71 -4.25
C VAL A 133 -16.63 -13.29 -2.78
N PHE A 134 -17.54 -12.43 -2.35
CA PHE A 134 -17.55 -11.85 -1.01
C PHE A 134 -17.54 -12.91 0.09
N ASP A 135 -18.44 -13.91 -0.01
CA ASP A 135 -18.52 -14.98 1.02
C ASP A 135 -17.23 -15.78 1.11
N THR A 136 -16.65 -16.17 -0.03
CA THR A 136 -15.37 -16.88 -0.07
C THR A 136 -14.26 -16.06 0.59
N VAL A 137 -14.22 -14.76 0.33
CA VAL A 137 -13.21 -13.86 0.94
C VAL A 137 -13.44 -13.75 2.45
N VAL A 138 -14.69 -13.65 2.91
CA VAL A 138 -15.02 -13.63 4.34
C VAL A 138 -14.62 -14.95 5.01
N GLU A 139 -15.01 -16.10 4.45
CA GLU A 139 -14.67 -17.44 4.99
C GLU A 139 -13.15 -17.64 5.10
N ASN A 140 -12.42 -17.32 4.03
CA ASN A 140 -10.96 -17.40 4.02
C ASN A 140 -10.32 -16.43 5.02
N SER A 141 -10.90 -15.23 5.17
CA SER A 141 -10.44 -14.23 6.14
C SER A 141 -10.64 -14.68 7.58
N VAL A 142 -11.79 -15.25 7.91
CA VAL A 142 -12.07 -15.83 9.24
C VAL A 142 -11.06 -16.95 9.54
N TYR A 143 -10.82 -17.82 8.57
CA TYR A 143 -9.85 -18.91 8.75
C TYR A 143 -8.44 -18.40 9.06
N LEU A 144 -7.95 -17.41 8.29
CA LEU A 144 -6.63 -16.80 8.46
C LEU A 144 -6.55 -16.00 9.76
N ARG A 145 -7.57 -15.20 10.08
CA ARG A 145 -7.64 -14.35 11.29
C ARG A 145 -7.38 -15.16 12.55
N ASP A 146 -7.98 -16.34 12.63
CA ASP A 146 -7.93 -17.18 13.82
C ASP A 146 -6.60 -17.94 13.97
N ARG A 147 -5.72 -17.91 12.95
CA ARG A 147 -4.49 -18.74 12.89
C ARG A 147 -3.20 -17.97 12.68
N VAL A 148 -3.25 -16.77 12.09
CA VAL A 148 -2.05 -15.96 11.91
C VAL A 148 -1.81 -15.04 13.09
N ARG A 149 -0.57 -14.67 13.34
CA ARG A 149 -0.19 -13.80 14.45
C ARG A 149 -0.87 -12.41 14.39
N SER A 150 -1.00 -11.86 13.20
CA SER A 150 -1.64 -10.56 12.98
C SER A 150 -2.49 -10.61 11.72
N PHE A 151 -3.73 -10.17 11.83
CA PHE A 151 -4.67 -10.09 10.73
C PHE A 151 -5.34 -8.72 10.68
N LYS A 152 -5.54 -8.20 9.47
CA LYS A 152 -6.37 -7.02 9.27
C LYS A 152 -6.98 -6.97 7.88
N VAL A 153 -8.07 -6.24 7.77
CA VAL A 153 -8.71 -5.91 6.50
C VAL A 153 -8.12 -4.60 5.97
N LEU A 154 -7.78 -4.57 4.67
CA LEU A 154 -7.43 -3.35 3.95
C LEU A 154 -8.59 -2.93 3.08
N THR A 155 -8.99 -1.67 3.18
CA THR A 155 -10.07 -1.09 2.41
C THR A 155 -9.58 0.13 1.65
N THR A 156 -9.66 0.12 0.33
CA THR A 156 -9.40 1.31 -0.47
C THR A 156 -10.66 2.17 -0.53
N VAL A 157 -10.58 3.37 0.05
CA VAL A 157 -11.67 4.35 0.04
C VAL A 157 -11.63 5.16 -1.24
N MET A 158 -12.77 5.27 -1.91
CA MET A 158 -12.95 5.97 -3.18
C MET A 158 -14.36 6.54 -3.31
N LYS A 159 -14.62 7.39 -4.32
CA LYS A 159 -15.94 8.01 -4.54
C LYS A 159 -17.11 7.01 -4.51
N THR A 160 -16.90 5.83 -5.05
CA THR A 160 -17.97 4.81 -5.21
C THR A 160 -18.28 4.02 -3.96
N ASN A 161 -17.42 4.03 -2.92
CA ASN A 161 -17.62 3.26 -1.70
C ASN A 161 -17.50 4.06 -0.40
N GLN A 162 -17.26 5.38 -0.45
CA GLN A 162 -16.97 6.22 0.72
C GLN A 162 -18.05 6.16 1.83
N SER A 163 -19.29 5.88 1.52
CA SER A 163 -20.34 5.66 2.53
C SER A 163 -20.31 4.23 3.07
N ASN A 164 -20.09 3.25 2.20
CA ASN A 164 -20.20 1.82 2.53
C ASN A 164 -19.00 1.27 3.32
N VAL A 165 -17.86 1.97 3.35
CA VAL A 165 -16.68 1.53 4.13
C VAL A 165 -16.96 1.46 5.64
N PHE A 166 -17.89 2.25 6.16
CA PHE A 166 -18.31 2.22 7.56
C PHE A 166 -19.32 1.10 7.81
N ASP A 167 -20.20 0.80 6.85
CA ASP A 167 -21.06 -0.40 6.92
C ASP A 167 -20.19 -1.66 6.96
N LEU A 168 -19.11 -1.68 6.17
CA LEU A 168 -18.13 -2.76 6.24
C LEU A 168 -17.46 -2.82 7.63
N ALA A 169 -17.10 -1.69 8.23
CA ALA A 169 -16.50 -1.66 9.57
C ALA A 169 -17.45 -2.27 10.63
N HIS A 170 -18.74 -1.92 10.58
CA HIS A 170 -19.77 -2.52 11.44
C HIS A 170 -19.96 -4.02 11.16
N TYR A 171 -19.99 -4.42 9.89
CA TYR A 171 -20.06 -5.82 9.49
C TYR A 171 -18.88 -6.62 10.03
N LEU A 172 -17.66 -6.13 9.82
CA LEU A 172 -16.43 -6.79 10.28
C LEU A 172 -16.40 -6.93 11.79
N ARG A 173 -16.76 -5.87 12.53
CA ARG A 173 -16.88 -5.90 13.99
C ARG A 173 -17.89 -6.96 14.46
N ALA A 174 -19.06 -7.02 13.85
CA ALA A 174 -20.09 -8.01 14.17
C ALA A 174 -19.69 -9.46 13.88
N HIS A 175 -18.65 -9.66 13.05
CA HIS A 175 -18.07 -10.97 12.71
C HIS A 175 -16.71 -11.21 13.38
N ASP A 176 -16.45 -10.56 14.52
CA ASP A 176 -15.25 -10.72 15.35
C ASP A 176 -13.91 -10.35 14.68
N PHE A 177 -13.93 -9.62 13.57
CA PHE A 177 -12.71 -8.98 13.09
C PHE A 177 -12.30 -7.85 14.06
N ARG A 178 -11.01 -7.60 14.18
CA ARG A 178 -10.48 -6.65 15.16
C ARG A 178 -9.88 -5.41 14.55
N ARG A 179 -9.57 -5.42 13.24
CA ARG A 179 -8.85 -4.32 12.63
C ARG A 179 -9.16 -4.12 11.16
N GLN A 180 -9.39 -2.84 10.79
CA GLN A 180 -9.53 -2.39 9.42
C GLN A 180 -8.65 -1.16 9.19
N ASP A 181 -7.81 -1.21 8.16
CA ASP A 181 -7.04 -0.05 7.70
C ASP A 181 -7.70 0.51 6.43
N LEU A 182 -8.11 1.77 6.47
CA LEU A 182 -8.61 2.52 5.32
C LEU A 182 -7.43 3.19 4.61
N ILE A 183 -7.36 3.05 3.30
CA ILE A 183 -6.34 3.65 2.44
C ILE A 183 -7.07 4.42 1.35
N LEU A 184 -6.72 5.69 1.11
CA LEU A 184 -7.34 6.42 0.01
C LEU A 184 -6.85 5.93 -1.35
N VAL A 185 -7.78 5.88 -2.30
CA VAL A 185 -7.46 5.62 -3.70
C VAL A 185 -6.51 6.68 -4.24
N ARG A 186 -5.63 6.29 -5.16
CA ARG A 186 -4.64 7.17 -5.77
C ARG A 186 -4.88 7.35 -7.25
N ALA A 187 -4.29 8.41 -7.81
CA ALA A 187 -4.40 8.76 -9.23
C ALA A 187 -3.74 7.75 -10.19
N HIS A 188 -3.15 6.68 -9.66
CA HIS A 188 -2.45 5.68 -10.47
C HIS A 188 -3.37 4.59 -11.01
N GLY A 189 -2.99 4.04 -12.15
CA GLY A 189 -3.64 2.89 -12.76
C GLY A 189 -5.13 3.12 -13.07
N ARG A 190 -5.96 2.12 -12.79
CA ARG A 190 -7.40 2.22 -13.01
C ARG A 190 -8.10 3.21 -12.07
N GLY A 191 -7.55 3.44 -10.87
CA GLY A 191 -8.09 4.43 -9.93
C GLY A 191 -8.14 5.84 -10.51
N GLY A 192 -7.04 6.29 -11.14
CA GLY A 192 -6.99 7.57 -11.84
C GLY A 192 -7.83 7.57 -13.13
N ARG A 193 -7.69 6.55 -13.99
CA ARG A 193 -8.47 6.44 -15.24
C ARG A 193 -9.98 6.45 -15.01
N ASN A 194 -10.45 5.81 -13.96
CA ASN A 194 -11.86 5.73 -13.62
C ASN A 194 -12.36 6.92 -12.78
N ARG A 195 -11.52 7.94 -12.53
CA ARG A 195 -11.84 9.15 -11.77
C ARG A 195 -12.44 8.85 -10.38
N LEU A 196 -11.82 7.91 -9.66
CA LEU A 196 -12.31 7.42 -8.37
C LEU A 196 -11.81 8.23 -7.17
N LEU A 197 -10.96 9.24 -7.41
CA LEU A 197 -10.36 10.07 -6.37
C LEU A 197 -11.42 10.84 -5.59
N LEU A 198 -11.22 10.94 -4.28
CA LEU A 198 -12.00 11.80 -3.42
C LEU A 198 -11.59 13.26 -3.59
N THR A 199 -12.53 14.17 -3.47
CA THR A 199 -12.26 15.59 -3.28
C THR A 199 -11.69 15.86 -1.88
N GLU A 200 -11.20 17.06 -1.64
CA GLU A 200 -10.76 17.47 -0.30
C GLU A 200 -11.89 17.38 0.71
N GLU A 201 -13.07 17.89 0.35
CA GLU A 201 -14.26 17.86 1.20
C GLU A 201 -14.67 16.42 1.56
N GLU A 202 -14.73 15.53 0.55
CA GLU A 202 -15.02 14.09 0.76
C GLU A 202 -13.97 13.45 1.66
N THR A 203 -12.70 13.76 1.47
CA THR A 203 -11.58 13.29 2.28
C THR A 203 -11.72 13.73 3.75
N MET A 204 -12.01 15.01 3.97
CA MET A 204 -12.27 15.56 5.30
C MET A 204 -13.51 14.95 5.96
N ALA A 205 -14.54 14.62 5.16
CA ALA A 205 -15.71 13.92 5.66
C ALA A 205 -15.36 12.50 6.15
N ILE A 206 -14.50 11.78 5.43
CA ILE A 206 -13.99 10.47 5.88
C ILE A 206 -13.22 10.60 7.21
N HIS A 207 -12.34 11.61 7.33
CA HIS A 207 -11.62 11.86 8.58
C HIS A 207 -12.55 12.09 9.77
N ARG A 208 -13.57 12.96 9.59
CA ARG A 208 -14.57 13.22 10.65
C ARG A 208 -15.28 11.92 11.05
N LYS A 209 -15.76 11.14 10.09
CA LYS A 209 -16.45 9.87 10.34
C LYS A 209 -15.56 8.84 11.05
N VAL A 210 -14.28 8.74 10.69
CA VAL A 210 -13.33 7.86 11.40
C VAL A 210 -13.13 8.32 12.83
N THR A 211 -13.03 9.63 13.06
CA THR A 211 -12.92 10.20 14.43
C THR A 211 -14.16 9.92 15.26
N GLU A 212 -15.36 10.09 14.68
CA GLU A 212 -16.63 9.75 15.31
C GLU A 212 -16.71 8.26 15.64
N PHE A 213 -16.38 7.40 14.68
CA PHE A 213 -16.35 5.94 14.88
C PHE A 213 -15.43 5.55 16.05
N LYS A 214 -14.22 6.11 16.12
CA LYS A 214 -13.24 5.84 17.19
C LYS A 214 -13.68 6.34 18.55
N ARG A 215 -14.48 7.39 18.61
CA ARG A 215 -15.08 7.87 19.86
C ARG A 215 -16.14 6.88 20.39
N ASP A 216 -16.92 6.30 19.49
CA ASP A 216 -18.06 5.45 19.84
C ASP A 216 -17.66 3.96 19.96
N VAL A 217 -16.56 3.55 19.32
CA VAL A 217 -16.04 2.18 19.32
C VAL A 217 -14.59 2.17 19.79
N PRO A 218 -14.30 1.64 21.00
CA PRO A 218 -12.93 1.53 21.50
C PRO A 218 -12.04 0.66 20.59
N ALA A 219 -10.78 1.05 20.41
CA ALA A 219 -9.80 0.29 19.60
C ALA A 219 -9.54 -1.13 20.13
N THR A 220 -9.83 -1.39 21.42
CA THR A 220 -9.78 -2.74 22.01
C THR A 220 -10.89 -3.65 21.49
N ASP A 221 -12.00 -3.08 21.05
CA ASP A 221 -13.10 -3.80 20.42
C ASP A 221 -12.90 -3.89 18.90
N PHE A 222 -12.72 -2.75 18.23
CA PHE A 222 -12.43 -2.70 16.79
C PHE A 222 -11.55 -1.48 16.46
N ASP A 223 -10.36 -1.74 15.89
CA ASP A 223 -9.39 -0.72 15.51
C ASP A 223 -9.56 -0.30 14.05
N LEU A 224 -10.29 0.81 13.82
CA LEU A 224 -10.46 1.42 12.51
C LEU A 224 -9.40 2.49 12.29
N ASN A 225 -8.47 2.30 11.35
CA ASN A 225 -7.42 3.26 11.06
C ASN A 225 -7.55 3.83 9.66
N LEU A 226 -7.32 5.14 9.54
CA LEU A 226 -7.18 5.80 8.26
C LEU A 226 -5.69 6.05 7.99
N ASN A 227 -5.13 5.30 7.05
CA ASN A 227 -3.78 5.52 6.54
C ASN A 227 -3.86 6.57 5.43
N ALA A 228 -3.89 7.80 5.85
CA ALA A 228 -3.93 8.93 4.96
C ALA A 228 -2.78 9.87 5.29
N PRO A 229 -1.78 9.99 4.43
CA PRO A 229 -0.79 11.05 4.54
C PRO A 229 -1.48 12.35 4.10
N TYR A 230 -1.98 13.15 5.04
CA TYR A 230 -2.60 14.43 4.73
C TYR A 230 -1.91 15.58 5.40
N LEU A 231 -1.87 16.66 4.64
CA LEU A 231 -1.75 18.01 5.14
C LEU A 231 -3.16 18.62 5.16
N VAL A 232 -3.54 19.17 6.28
CA VAL A 232 -4.75 19.97 6.43
C VAL A 232 -4.31 21.42 6.51
N PRO A 233 -4.71 22.33 5.61
CA PRO A 233 -4.31 23.74 5.66
C PRO A 233 -4.83 24.48 6.90
N GLY A 234 -4.04 25.41 7.43
CA GLY A 234 -4.44 26.39 8.43
C GLY A 234 -4.48 25.87 9.89
N GLU A 235 -5.25 26.57 10.74
CA GLU A 235 -5.35 26.31 12.19
C GLU A 235 -5.83 24.91 12.58
N ARG A 236 -6.36 24.16 11.60
CA ARG A 236 -6.79 22.77 11.77
C ARG A 236 -5.64 21.76 11.80
N LEU A 237 -4.40 22.20 11.53
CA LEU A 237 -3.19 21.36 11.55
C LEU A 237 -2.72 21.00 12.95
N GLN A 238 -3.12 21.76 13.97
CA GLN A 238 -2.62 21.57 15.33
C GLN A 238 -2.76 20.14 15.90
N PRO A 239 -3.88 19.44 15.71
CA PRO A 239 -4.00 18.04 16.15
C PRO A 239 -3.25 17.04 15.26
N PHE A 240 -2.76 17.47 14.09
CA PHE A 240 -2.18 16.62 13.05
C PHE A 240 -0.71 16.95 12.74
N GLN A 241 -0.06 17.83 13.50
CA GLN A 241 1.35 18.17 13.30
C GLN A 241 2.23 16.91 13.25
N ASP A 242 1.98 15.94 14.10
CA ASP A 242 2.69 14.66 14.11
C ASP A 242 2.39 13.81 12.86
N VAL A 243 1.19 13.92 12.29
CA VAL A 243 0.77 13.20 11.10
C VAL A 243 1.36 13.82 9.83
N VAL A 244 1.55 15.13 9.80
CA VAL A 244 2.16 15.86 8.69
C VAL A 244 3.64 15.49 8.51
N MET A 245 4.35 15.30 9.61
CA MET A 245 5.76 14.90 9.58
C MET A 245 5.95 13.41 9.21
N PHE A 246 4.95 12.58 9.47
CA PHE A 246 5.02 11.13 9.27
C PHE A 246 5.28 10.72 7.81
N PRO A 247 4.69 11.33 6.77
CA PRO A 247 4.98 10.98 5.38
C PRO A 247 6.43 11.23 4.98
N TYR A 248 7.07 12.25 5.52
CA TYR A 248 8.50 12.53 5.24
C TYR A 248 9.42 11.54 5.91
N LEU A 249 9.14 11.19 7.17
CA LEU A 249 9.89 10.15 7.89
C LEU A 249 9.71 8.78 7.22
N VAL A 250 8.51 8.48 6.73
CA VAL A 250 8.21 7.21 6.02
C VAL A 250 8.86 7.17 4.63
N ARG A 251 8.97 8.31 3.93
CA ARG A 251 9.66 8.40 2.63
C ARG A 251 11.10 7.90 2.73
N ASP A 252 11.82 8.36 3.73
CA ASP A 252 13.24 8.06 3.91
C ASP A 252 13.49 6.67 4.52
N SER A 253 12.43 5.97 4.91
CA SER A 253 12.51 4.70 5.63
C SER A 253 11.93 3.51 4.87
N SER A 254 11.36 3.69 3.68
CA SER A 254 10.64 2.63 2.98
C SER A 254 10.99 2.56 1.50
N ILE A 255 11.14 1.34 0.98
CA ILE A 255 11.28 1.09 -0.46
C ILE A 255 10.15 0.22 -1.01
N ALA A 256 9.93 0.35 -2.31
CA ALA A 256 9.10 -0.57 -3.07
C ALA A 256 9.93 -1.18 -4.21
N ILE A 257 9.86 -2.48 -4.35
CA ILE A 257 10.52 -3.24 -5.40
C ILE A 257 9.42 -3.80 -6.30
N SER A 258 9.44 -3.39 -7.57
CA SER A 258 8.47 -3.83 -8.57
C SER A 258 8.68 -5.30 -8.94
N ALA A 259 7.68 -5.92 -9.58
CA ALA A 259 7.83 -7.30 -10.06
C ALA A 259 8.92 -7.46 -11.14
N THR A 260 9.40 -6.36 -11.73
CA THR A 260 10.51 -6.33 -12.71
C THR A 260 11.85 -6.01 -12.08
N GLY A 261 11.89 -5.70 -10.78
CA GLY A 261 13.10 -5.42 -10.02
C GLY A 261 13.42 -3.94 -9.84
N ASP A 262 12.62 -3.03 -10.37
CA ASP A 262 12.83 -1.60 -10.20
C ASP A 262 12.58 -1.20 -8.75
N VAL A 263 13.52 -0.49 -8.14
CA VAL A 263 13.46 -0.05 -6.75
C VAL A 263 13.10 1.42 -6.70
N THR A 264 12.07 1.76 -5.95
CA THR A 264 11.66 3.15 -5.71
C THR A 264 11.61 3.45 -4.22
N MET A 265 11.92 4.69 -3.84
CA MET A 265 11.75 5.17 -2.46
C MET A 265 10.27 5.38 -2.19
N SER A 266 9.64 4.48 -1.53
CA SER A 266 8.19 4.50 -1.31
C SER A 266 7.36 4.36 -2.61
N ARG A 267 6.26 3.64 -2.54
CA ARG A 267 5.28 3.53 -3.64
C ARG A 267 4.57 4.85 -3.95
N LEU A 268 4.87 5.91 -3.17
CA LEU A 268 4.10 7.14 -3.16
C LEU A 268 4.76 8.28 -3.92
N TYR A 269 6.08 8.32 -4.00
CA TYR A 269 6.79 9.57 -4.23
C TYR A 269 7.86 9.53 -5.32
N SER A 270 8.12 8.39 -5.95
CA SER A 270 9.20 8.28 -6.93
C SER A 270 8.69 8.04 -8.34
N ALA A 271 8.96 8.99 -9.23
CA ALA A 271 8.73 8.85 -10.67
C ALA A 271 9.81 7.99 -11.34
N ALA A 272 11.05 8.13 -10.88
CA ALA A 272 12.20 7.39 -11.40
C ALA A 272 12.64 6.30 -10.42
N PRO A 273 12.94 5.08 -10.88
CA PRO A 273 13.57 4.07 -10.04
C PRO A 273 14.97 4.52 -9.62
N LEU A 274 15.36 4.25 -8.38
CA LEU A 274 16.72 4.42 -7.88
C LEU A 274 17.70 3.45 -8.53
N GLY A 275 17.21 2.34 -9.05
CA GLY A 275 17.97 1.28 -9.69
C GLY A 275 17.12 0.04 -9.90
N ASN A 276 17.74 -1.02 -10.39
CA ASN A 276 17.07 -2.31 -10.59
C ASN A 276 17.86 -3.44 -9.92
N THR A 277 17.16 -4.31 -9.19
CA THR A 277 17.77 -5.42 -8.43
C THR A 277 18.46 -6.48 -9.29
N LYS A 278 18.31 -6.43 -10.62
CA LYS A 278 19.05 -7.27 -11.56
C LYS A 278 20.45 -6.73 -11.86
N ASP A 279 20.67 -5.44 -11.64
CA ASP A 279 21.89 -4.73 -12.01
C ASP A 279 22.77 -4.45 -10.78
N ALA A 280 22.16 -4.30 -9.60
CA ALA A 280 22.85 -4.01 -8.35
C ALA A 280 22.15 -4.64 -7.14
N SER A 281 22.85 -4.81 -6.03
CA SER A 281 22.24 -5.27 -4.78
C SER A 281 21.30 -4.24 -4.19
N VAL A 282 20.33 -4.71 -3.37
CA VAL A 282 19.39 -3.81 -2.67
C VAL A 282 20.15 -2.81 -1.79
N GLN A 283 21.25 -3.24 -1.17
CA GLN A 283 22.08 -2.37 -0.33
C GLN A 283 22.76 -1.24 -1.11
N GLU A 284 23.32 -1.54 -2.29
CA GLU A 284 23.93 -0.52 -3.16
C GLU A 284 22.89 0.49 -3.64
N ILE A 285 21.75 0.00 -4.11
CA ILE A 285 20.63 0.86 -4.57
C ILE A 285 20.11 1.74 -3.41
N TRP A 286 19.95 1.18 -2.21
CA TRP A 286 19.53 1.92 -1.03
C TRP A 286 20.51 3.03 -0.67
N SER A 287 21.82 2.70 -0.62
CA SER A 287 22.87 3.64 -0.26
C SER A 287 22.97 4.81 -1.24
N GLN A 288 22.83 4.55 -2.54
CA GLN A 288 22.78 5.59 -3.58
C GLN A 288 21.53 6.45 -3.47
N GLY A 289 20.36 5.83 -3.22
CA GLY A 289 19.09 6.52 -3.04
C GLY A 289 19.11 7.44 -1.81
N GLN A 290 19.75 7.06 -0.70
CA GLN A 290 19.90 7.92 0.47
C GLN A 290 20.76 9.17 0.16
N GLN A 291 21.80 9.04 -0.62
CA GLN A 291 22.64 10.18 -1.04
C GLN A 291 21.85 11.15 -1.92
N GLN A 292 21.07 10.63 -2.86
CA GLN A 292 20.20 11.45 -3.71
C GLN A 292 19.15 12.20 -2.90
N LEU A 293 18.53 11.54 -1.90
CA LEU A 293 17.54 12.18 -1.02
C LEU A 293 18.14 13.30 -0.17
N VAL A 294 19.37 13.15 0.31
CA VAL A 294 20.05 14.24 1.05
C VAL A 294 20.22 15.46 0.16
N GLN A 295 20.61 15.27 -1.10
CA GLN A 295 20.72 16.38 -2.06
C GLN A 295 19.36 17.02 -2.37
N GLU A 296 18.32 16.22 -2.55
CA GLU A 296 16.96 16.73 -2.78
C GLU A 296 16.37 17.44 -1.54
N GLN A 297 16.72 17.01 -0.32
CA GLN A 297 16.27 17.67 0.92
C GLN A 297 16.87 19.06 1.11
N GLU A 298 18.07 19.33 0.62
CA GLU A 298 18.66 20.68 0.63
C GLU A 298 17.88 21.65 -0.27
N GLU A 299 17.14 21.14 -1.27
CA GLU A 299 16.27 21.91 -2.16
C GLU A 299 14.85 22.07 -1.60
N PHE A 300 14.40 21.20 -0.69
CA PHE A 300 13.08 21.22 -0.05
C PHE A 300 13.13 21.97 1.28
N THR A 301 13.17 23.28 1.20
CA THR A 301 13.02 24.15 2.38
C THR A 301 11.59 24.14 2.91
N GLU A 302 11.39 24.45 4.20
CA GLU A 302 10.07 24.60 4.81
C GLU A 302 9.21 25.64 4.06
N ASP A 303 9.85 26.69 3.52
CA ASP A 303 9.19 27.72 2.73
C ASP A 303 8.67 27.19 1.40
N ARG A 304 9.43 26.32 0.70
CA ARG A 304 8.98 25.72 -0.55
C ARG A 304 7.86 24.70 -0.33
N LEU A 305 7.86 24.02 0.79
CA LEU A 305 6.73 23.17 1.20
C LEU A 305 5.49 24.03 1.47
N ARG A 306 5.66 25.17 2.13
CA ARG A 306 4.57 26.13 2.36
C ARG A 306 4.05 26.71 1.04
N GLU A 307 4.89 27.08 0.09
CA GLU A 307 4.48 27.52 -1.24
C GLU A 307 3.65 26.44 -1.96
N ILE A 308 4.14 25.20 -2.01
CA ILE A 308 3.40 24.09 -2.60
C ILE A 308 2.04 23.91 -1.94
N PHE A 309 1.92 24.16 -0.62
CA PHE A 309 0.68 24.02 0.12
C PHE A 309 -0.25 25.24 -0.01
N TRP A 310 0.30 26.44 -0.09
CA TRP A 310 -0.50 27.67 -0.21
C TRP A 310 -1.12 27.82 -1.60
N ASP A 311 -0.45 27.42 -2.65
CA ASP A 311 -1.00 27.40 -4.01
C ASP A 311 -2.23 26.47 -4.14
N PHE A 312 -2.39 25.52 -3.20
CA PHE A 312 -3.57 24.65 -3.13
C PHE A 312 -4.70 25.17 -2.24
N ALA A 313 -4.37 26.04 -1.29
CA ALA A 313 -5.36 26.65 -0.41
C ALA A 313 -6.03 27.88 -1.05
N SER A 314 -5.60 28.32 -2.24
CA SER A 314 -6.26 29.39 -2.97
C SER A 314 -7.57 28.87 -3.59
N ASP A 315 -8.64 29.60 -3.39
CA ASP A 315 -10.03 29.30 -3.81
C ASP A 315 -10.23 29.11 -5.33
N GLU A 316 -9.19 29.15 -6.13
CA GLU A 316 -9.25 29.13 -7.60
C GLU A 316 -8.96 27.75 -8.24
N ALA A 317 -8.74 26.69 -7.46
CA ALA A 317 -8.52 25.36 -8.02
C ALA A 317 -9.78 24.46 -7.92
N PRO A 318 -10.70 24.53 -8.88
CA PRO A 318 -11.84 23.64 -8.91
C PRO A 318 -11.36 22.20 -9.21
N ASP A 319 -11.85 21.23 -8.47
CA ASP A 319 -11.67 19.79 -8.71
C ASP A 319 -10.26 19.20 -8.48
N THR A 320 -9.40 19.82 -7.70
CA THR A 320 -8.06 19.27 -7.46
C THR A 320 -8.04 18.36 -6.25
N PRO A 321 -7.66 17.09 -6.42
CA PRO A 321 -7.54 16.16 -5.30
C PRO A 321 -6.35 16.53 -4.40
N VAL A 322 -6.47 16.19 -3.13
CA VAL A 322 -5.48 16.36 -2.06
C VAL A 322 -4.06 15.92 -2.45
N LEU A 323 -3.06 16.40 -1.74
CA LEU A 323 -1.60 16.30 -1.90
C LEU A 323 -1.02 15.08 -2.63
N THR A 324 -1.65 13.91 -2.49
CA THR A 324 -1.25 12.71 -3.26
C THR A 324 -1.30 12.94 -4.77
N SER A 325 -2.18 13.79 -5.27
CA SER A 325 -2.31 14.09 -6.69
C SER A 325 -1.34 15.15 -7.19
N LEU A 326 -0.81 16.00 -6.28
CA LEU A 326 0.23 16.96 -6.65
C LEU A 326 1.55 16.30 -6.97
N LEU A 327 1.95 15.45 -6.04
CA LEU A 327 3.14 14.64 -6.25
C LEU A 327 2.94 13.72 -7.46
N ASP A 328 1.72 13.20 -7.65
CA ASP A 328 1.34 12.42 -8.80
C ASP A 328 1.35 13.24 -10.11
N ARG A 329 0.93 14.52 -10.12
CA ARG A 329 0.97 15.38 -11.32
C ARG A 329 2.39 15.75 -11.73
N GLN A 330 3.24 16.16 -10.81
CA GLN A 330 4.64 16.44 -11.13
C GLN A 330 5.38 15.21 -11.68
N ILE A 331 4.97 14.02 -11.22
CA ILE A 331 5.46 12.73 -11.71
C ILE A 331 4.97 12.43 -13.13
N PHE A 332 3.70 12.76 -13.47
CA PHE A 332 3.14 12.48 -14.80
C PHE A 332 3.57 13.48 -15.87
N GLU A 333 3.72 14.77 -15.55
CA GLU A 333 4.21 15.77 -16.49
C GLU A 333 5.66 15.53 -16.90
N GLY A 334 6.46 14.87 -16.03
CA GLY A 334 7.83 14.42 -16.38
C GLY A 334 7.91 13.12 -17.20
N ALA A 335 6.85 12.33 -17.25
CA ALA A 335 6.84 11.02 -17.91
C ALA A 335 6.28 11.03 -19.35
N GLU A 336 5.62 12.10 -19.79
CA GLU A 336 5.14 12.25 -21.19
C GLU A 336 6.20 12.74 -22.19
N VAL A 337 7.44 12.99 -21.75
CA VAL A 337 8.51 13.54 -22.62
C VAL A 337 9.66 12.55 -22.87
N ARG A 338 9.40 11.24 -22.80
CA ARG A 338 10.36 10.26 -23.40
C ARG A 338 9.71 8.96 -23.83
#